data_da7f4a5ad18e23d2963153c498cd4693
#
_entry.id   da7f4a5ad18e23d2963153c498cd4693
#
_cell.length_a   1.000
_cell.length_b   1.000
_cell.length_c   1.000
_cell.angle_alpha   90.00
_cell.angle_beta   90.00
_cell.angle_gamma   90.00
#
_symmetry.space_group_name_H-M   'P 1'
#
loop_
_entity.id
_entity.type
_entity.pdbx_description
1 polymer ?
#
loop_
_entity_poly.entity_id
_entity_poly.type
_entity_poly.pdbx_seq_one_letter_code
_entity_poly.pdbx_strand_id
1 'polypeptide(L)'
;MKVRAPGKVVLSGAYAVLERAPAIVSAVDRYVLADTERPALFVTPEVRCAVGVERAPYIDASSLRSGDRKLGLGSSAAMVVAAVAARTLVDHPELDEATLAERVIPTALRAHREAQGGGSGIDVATSALGSTRVCWLDNTGKVLSRELALPAGLHIDVYSSSTAASTSDMLARMRVFARSNPDGYAGIIATLTDAARRAVNATRPQQFADALRDQVIGLSSLGDWAAAPIVPEWLREMAGRAHPDGLAVTPSGAGGGDIVLCVGAADACEAWRTQMTQAGLIRLELRTGAKGVHKLD
;
A
#
# COMPACT_ATOMS: atom_id res chain seq x y z
N MET A 1 13.25 19.67 14.22
CA MET A 1 12.13 18.75 14.43
C MET A 1 12.38 17.46 13.64
N LYS A 2 12.32 16.31 14.34
CA LYS A 2 12.45 14.99 13.72
C LYS A 2 11.10 14.28 13.76
N VAL A 3 10.70 13.73 12.61
CA VAL A 3 9.42 13.05 12.44
C VAL A 3 9.64 11.78 11.63
N ARG A 4 8.88 10.74 11.90
CA ARG A 4 8.87 9.55 11.07
C ARG A 4 7.45 9.18 10.63
N ALA A 5 7.33 8.69 9.40
CA ALA A 5 6.09 8.21 8.82
C ALA A 5 6.29 6.79 8.26
N PRO A 6 5.36 5.85 8.53
CA PRO A 6 5.51 4.45 8.13
C PRO A 6 5.30 4.26 6.64
N GLY A 7 5.93 3.23 6.09
CA GLY A 7 5.49 2.62 4.84
C GLY A 7 4.16 1.89 4.99
N LYS A 8 3.68 1.27 3.91
CA LYS A 8 2.42 0.53 3.88
C LYS A 8 2.49 -0.70 2.97
N VAL A 9 1.57 -1.63 3.19
CA VAL A 9 1.19 -2.69 2.27
C VAL A 9 -0.32 -2.65 2.02
N VAL A 10 -0.74 -2.89 0.79
CA VAL A 10 -2.16 -3.05 0.44
C VAL A 10 -2.50 -4.53 0.53
N LEU A 11 -3.38 -4.89 1.45
CA LEU A 11 -3.79 -6.27 1.67
C LEU A 11 -4.93 -6.69 0.74
N SER A 12 -5.86 -5.77 0.48
CA SER A 12 -7.04 -6.03 -0.36
C SER A 12 -7.57 -4.75 -1.01
N GLY A 13 -8.38 -4.88 -2.06
CA GLY A 13 -9.12 -3.77 -2.67
C GLY A 13 -8.32 -2.95 -3.69
N ALA A 14 -7.14 -3.43 -4.14
CA ALA A 14 -6.42 -2.80 -5.22
C ALA A 14 -7.31 -2.61 -6.47
N TYR A 15 -7.14 -1.50 -7.18
CA TYR A 15 -7.96 -1.05 -8.31
C TYR A 15 -9.43 -0.77 -7.97
N ALA A 16 -10.14 -1.68 -7.31
CA ALA A 16 -11.55 -1.50 -6.96
C ALA A 16 -11.78 -0.27 -6.06
N VAL A 17 -10.78 0.13 -5.27
CA VAL A 17 -10.86 1.36 -4.45
C VAL A 17 -11.00 2.63 -5.28
N LEU A 18 -10.54 2.65 -6.54
CA LEU A 18 -10.74 3.77 -7.45
C LEU A 18 -12.21 3.92 -7.86
N GLU A 19 -12.96 2.82 -7.79
CA GLU A 19 -14.40 2.73 -8.01
C GLU A 19 -15.20 2.65 -6.69
N ARG A 20 -14.63 3.23 -5.61
CA ARG A 20 -15.24 3.39 -4.28
C ARG A 20 -15.46 2.10 -3.49
N ALA A 21 -14.90 0.98 -3.93
CA ALA A 21 -14.87 -0.23 -3.12
C ALA A 21 -13.95 -0.03 -1.90
N PRO A 22 -14.13 -0.81 -0.82
CA PRO A 22 -13.21 -0.77 0.30
C PRO A 22 -11.86 -1.37 -0.08
N ALA A 23 -10.78 -0.82 0.50
CA ALA A 23 -9.45 -1.41 0.45
C ALA A 23 -8.92 -1.58 1.87
N ILE A 24 -8.20 -2.67 2.13
CA ILE A 24 -7.50 -2.89 3.40
C ILE A 24 -6.04 -2.56 3.19
N VAL A 25 -5.55 -1.59 3.95
CA VAL A 25 -4.16 -1.13 3.89
C VAL A 25 -3.57 -1.15 5.30
N SER A 26 -2.37 -1.67 5.43
CA SER A 26 -1.68 -1.73 6.72
C SER A 26 -0.39 -0.92 6.68
N ALA A 27 -0.20 -0.07 7.69
CA ALA A 27 1.09 0.55 7.94
C ALA A 27 2.11 -0.52 8.36
N VAL A 28 3.38 -0.34 7.99
CA VAL A 28 4.46 -1.25 8.34
C VAL A 28 5.52 -0.54 9.17
N ASP A 29 6.20 -1.26 10.06
CA ASP A 29 7.20 -0.72 10.99
C ASP A 29 8.56 -0.37 10.35
N ARG A 30 8.51 0.01 9.08
CA ARG A 30 9.61 0.63 8.33
C ARG A 30 9.23 2.08 8.01
N TYR A 31 10.07 3.01 8.43
CA TYR A 31 9.72 4.43 8.47
C TYR A 31 10.63 5.27 7.58
N VAL A 32 10.06 6.29 6.98
CA VAL A 32 10.80 7.46 6.48
C VAL A 32 11.04 8.41 7.64
N LEU A 33 12.25 8.92 7.75
CA LEU A 33 12.62 9.99 8.67
C LEU A 33 12.64 11.33 7.92
N ALA A 34 12.04 12.37 8.49
CA ALA A 34 12.21 13.76 8.08
C ALA A 34 12.83 14.57 9.23
N ASP A 35 13.85 15.40 8.92
CA ASP A 35 14.58 16.22 9.89
C ASP A 35 14.71 17.66 9.37
N THR A 36 14.08 18.62 10.04
CA THR A 36 14.11 20.04 9.66
C THR A 36 15.39 20.78 10.09
N GLU A 37 16.24 20.15 10.89
CA GLU A 37 17.51 20.71 11.37
C GLU A 37 18.66 20.41 10.41
N ARG A 38 18.40 19.58 9.39
CA ARG A 38 19.37 19.20 8.37
C ARG A 38 18.93 19.69 6.99
N PRO A 39 19.87 20.11 6.12
CA PRO A 39 19.52 20.50 4.75
C PRO A 39 19.05 19.28 3.95
N ALA A 40 18.05 19.50 3.07
CA ALA A 40 17.63 18.50 2.12
C ALA A 40 18.77 18.18 1.14
N LEU A 41 19.10 16.90 0.96
CA LEU A 41 20.07 16.44 -0.04
C LEU A 41 19.43 16.32 -1.43
N PHE A 42 18.15 15.99 -1.46
CA PHE A 42 17.32 15.94 -2.67
C PHE A 42 15.86 16.22 -2.29
N VAL A 43 15.08 16.67 -3.24
CA VAL A 43 13.65 16.96 -3.05
C VAL A 43 12.85 16.22 -4.12
N THR A 44 12.05 15.24 -3.69
CA THR A 44 11.18 14.51 -4.61
C THR A 44 10.03 15.38 -5.12
N PRO A 45 9.41 15.05 -6.26
CA PRO A 45 8.29 15.81 -6.78
C PRO A 45 7.16 16.01 -5.76
N GLU A 46 6.79 14.97 -5.01
CA GLU A 46 5.74 15.00 -4.00
C GLU A 46 6.07 15.96 -2.85
N VAL A 47 7.30 15.93 -2.38
CA VAL A 47 7.77 16.83 -1.31
C VAL A 47 7.83 18.27 -1.81
N ARG A 48 8.28 18.48 -3.05
CA ARG A 48 8.28 19.81 -3.69
C ARG A 48 6.88 20.40 -3.80
N CYS A 49 5.92 19.63 -4.27
CA CYS A 49 4.52 20.05 -4.37
C CYS A 49 3.91 20.37 -3.00
N ALA A 50 4.34 19.67 -1.93
CA ALA A 50 3.79 19.81 -0.59
C ALA A 50 4.34 21.03 0.17
N VAL A 51 5.66 21.19 0.21
CA VAL A 51 6.34 22.15 1.10
C VAL A 51 7.29 23.12 0.39
N GLY A 52 7.48 22.98 -0.93
CA GLY A 52 8.47 23.74 -1.71
C GLY A 52 9.90 23.24 -1.49
N VAL A 53 10.82 23.68 -2.36
CA VAL A 53 12.23 23.26 -2.31
C VAL A 53 12.95 23.84 -1.07
N GLU A 54 12.75 25.13 -0.83
CA GLU A 54 13.46 25.87 0.25
C GLU A 54 13.05 25.41 1.65
N ARG A 55 11.83 24.88 1.80
CA ARG A 55 11.29 24.41 3.07
C ARG A 55 11.37 22.89 3.23
N ALA A 56 11.94 22.18 2.23
CA ALA A 56 12.04 20.73 2.29
C ALA A 56 13.00 20.30 3.43
N PRO A 57 12.57 19.37 4.32
CA PRO A 57 13.44 18.80 5.33
C PRO A 57 14.42 17.80 4.69
N TYR A 58 15.49 17.47 5.39
CA TYR A 58 16.23 16.25 5.10
C TYR A 58 15.32 15.03 5.20
N ILE A 59 15.41 14.11 4.24
CA ILE A 59 14.59 12.89 4.21
C ILE A 59 15.52 11.68 4.10
N ASP A 60 15.33 10.73 5.01
CA ASP A 60 15.90 9.39 4.94
C ASP A 60 14.79 8.36 4.73
N ALA A 61 14.80 7.74 3.55
CA ALA A 61 13.86 6.68 3.16
C ALA A 61 14.56 5.31 2.99
N SER A 62 15.76 5.15 3.53
CA SER A 62 16.59 3.96 3.37
C SER A 62 15.91 2.68 3.86
N SER A 63 15.12 2.77 4.93
CA SER A 63 14.37 1.62 5.47
C SER A 63 13.31 1.05 4.51
N LEU A 64 12.86 1.85 3.52
CA LEU A 64 11.91 1.45 2.48
C LEU A 64 12.60 1.11 1.14
N ARG A 65 13.91 0.89 1.16
CA ARG A 65 14.73 0.58 0.01
C ARG A 65 15.62 -0.64 0.29
N SER A 66 16.08 -1.26 -0.79
CA SER A 66 17.17 -2.24 -0.77
C SER A 66 18.23 -1.74 -1.76
N GLY A 67 19.29 -1.12 -1.23
CA GLY A 67 20.21 -0.33 -2.04
C GLY A 67 19.47 0.80 -2.78
N ASP A 68 19.67 0.89 -4.09
CA ASP A 68 19.02 1.91 -4.92
C ASP A 68 17.58 1.58 -5.32
N ARG A 69 17.11 0.37 -5.04
CA ARG A 69 15.76 -0.08 -5.42
C ARG A 69 14.74 0.23 -4.32
N LYS A 70 13.57 0.80 -4.71
CA LYS A 70 12.40 0.93 -3.85
C LYS A 70 11.81 -0.46 -3.58
N LEU A 71 11.40 -0.74 -2.33
CA LEU A 71 10.78 -2.01 -1.94
C LEU A 71 9.26 -2.10 -2.23
N GLY A 72 8.64 -1.11 -2.89
CA GLY A 72 7.18 -1.14 -3.11
C GLY A 72 6.32 -0.85 -1.86
N LEU A 73 6.95 -0.51 -0.74
CA LEU A 73 6.30 -0.24 0.55
C LEU A 73 5.72 1.18 0.68
N GLY A 74 5.45 1.90 -0.41
CA GLY A 74 4.82 3.22 -0.37
C GLY A 74 5.73 4.36 0.07
N SER A 75 7.03 4.31 -0.28
CA SER A 75 8.02 5.34 0.13
C SER A 75 7.62 6.75 -0.29
N SER A 76 6.98 6.95 -1.45
CA SER A 76 6.52 8.25 -1.93
C SER A 76 5.51 8.90 -0.98
N ALA A 77 4.49 8.15 -0.59
CA ALA A 77 3.49 8.60 0.39
C ALA A 77 4.12 8.88 1.75
N ALA A 78 4.99 7.99 2.24
CA ALA A 78 5.66 8.17 3.52
C ALA A 78 6.58 9.40 3.54
N MET A 79 7.29 9.69 2.43
CA MET A 79 8.14 10.88 2.32
C MET A 79 7.35 12.18 2.39
N VAL A 80 6.24 12.29 1.64
CA VAL A 80 5.42 13.50 1.67
C VAL A 80 4.72 13.67 3.02
N VAL A 81 4.23 12.60 3.64
CA VAL A 81 3.63 12.64 4.98
C VAL A 81 4.64 13.11 6.02
N ALA A 82 5.85 12.52 6.04
CA ALA A 82 6.91 12.91 6.97
C ALA A 82 7.35 14.37 6.78
N ALA A 83 7.51 14.82 5.52
CA ALA A 83 7.91 16.19 5.21
C ALA A 83 6.88 17.22 5.66
N VAL A 84 5.59 16.98 5.36
CA VAL A 84 4.49 17.87 5.78
C VAL A 84 4.38 17.89 7.29
N ALA A 85 4.46 16.74 7.95
CA ALA A 85 4.39 16.64 9.40
C ALA A 85 5.54 17.39 10.11
N ALA A 86 6.78 17.20 9.61
CA ALA A 86 7.94 17.89 10.16
C ALA A 86 7.80 19.43 10.06
N ARG A 87 7.28 19.94 8.95
CA ARG A 87 7.01 21.37 8.78
C ARG A 87 5.86 21.86 9.64
N THR A 88 4.78 21.06 9.73
CA THR A 88 3.64 21.38 10.60
C THR A 88 4.07 21.52 12.06
N LEU A 89 4.93 20.64 12.55
CA LEU A 89 5.44 20.71 13.93
C LEU A 89 6.45 21.83 14.18
N VAL A 90 7.09 22.40 13.15
CA VAL A 90 7.87 23.64 13.30
C VAL A 90 6.94 24.81 13.63
N ASP A 91 5.81 24.88 12.93
CA ASP A 91 4.82 25.97 13.10
C ASP A 91 3.89 25.71 14.30
N HIS A 92 3.70 24.45 14.69
CA HIS A 92 2.77 23.98 15.74
C HIS A 92 3.37 22.84 16.57
N PRO A 93 4.36 23.13 17.43
CA PRO A 93 5.09 22.09 18.19
C PRO A 93 4.25 21.40 19.26
N GLU A 94 3.12 21.99 19.64
CA GLU A 94 2.18 21.52 20.65
C GLU A 94 1.23 20.41 20.18
N LEU A 95 1.15 20.15 18.87
CA LEU A 95 0.21 19.17 18.33
C LEU A 95 0.49 17.76 18.85
N ASP A 96 -0.56 17.10 19.32
CA ASP A 96 -0.55 15.66 19.54
C ASP A 96 -0.55 14.89 18.20
N GLU A 97 -0.26 13.60 18.28
CA GLU A 97 -0.08 12.77 17.08
C GLU A 97 -1.36 12.58 16.26
N ALA A 98 -2.51 12.49 16.91
CA ALA A 98 -3.80 12.30 16.23
C ALA A 98 -4.16 13.56 15.43
N THR A 99 -4.05 14.72 16.06
CA THR A 99 -4.27 16.02 15.42
C THR A 99 -3.26 16.29 14.31
N LEU A 100 -1.98 15.93 14.53
CA LEU A 100 -0.94 16.02 13.51
C LEU A 100 -1.29 15.18 12.28
N ALA A 101 -1.66 13.91 12.47
CA ALA A 101 -2.01 13.01 11.37
C ALA A 101 -3.17 13.56 10.52
N GLU A 102 -4.24 14.03 11.17
CA GLU A 102 -5.39 14.62 10.49
C GLU A 102 -5.01 15.89 9.71
N ARG A 103 -4.19 16.76 10.29
CA ARG A 103 -3.76 18.03 9.67
C ARG A 103 -2.84 17.84 8.47
N VAL A 104 -2.05 16.77 8.46
CA VAL A 104 -1.10 16.44 7.39
C VAL A 104 -1.81 15.91 6.14
N ILE A 105 -2.86 15.12 6.30
CA ILE A 105 -3.52 14.38 5.23
C ILE A 105 -3.93 15.27 4.03
N PRO A 106 -4.63 16.40 4.19
CA PRO A 106 -5.10 17.17 3.03
C PRO A 106 -3.96 17.66 2.14
N THR A 107 -2.89 18.19 2.74
CA THR A 107 -1.73 18.70 2.02
C THR A 107 -0.94 17.57 1.35
N ALA A 108 -0.69 16.48 2.08
CA ALA A 108 0.03 15.33 1.56
C ALA A 108 -0.72 14.64 0.42
N LEU A 109 -2.05 14.48 0.52
CA LEU A 109 -2.89 13.91 -0.53
C LEU A 109 -2.87 14.75 -1.81
N ARG A 110 -3.03 16.06 -1.69
CA ARG A 110 -3.00 16.98 -2.84
C ARG A 110 -1.65 16.87 -3.55
N ALA A 111 -0.56 17.01 -2.83
CA ALA A 111 0.79 16.97 -3.39
C ALA A 111 1.15 15.61 -3.99
N HIS A 112 0.75 14.51 -3.36
CA HIS A 112 0.98 13.17 -3.86
C HIS A 112 0.21 12.90 -5.16
N ARG A 113 -1.08 13.29 -5.23
CA ARG A 113 -1.90 13.17 -6.44
C ARG A 113 -1.36 14.02 -7.60
N GLU A 114 -0.93 15.25 -7.31
CA GLU A 114 -0.33 16.14 -8.30
C GLU A 114 0.94 15.54 -8.90
N ALA A 115 1.85 15.07 -8.06
CA ALA A 115 3.12 14.50 -8.48
C ALA A 115 2.99 13.19 -9.25
N GLN A 116 1.95 12.37 -8.95
CA GLN A 116 1.75 11.05 -9.56
C GLN A 116 0.69 11.02 -10.67
N GLY A 117 0.06 12.15 -10.98
CA GLY A 117 -1.01 12.21 -11.98
C GLY A 117 -2.30 11.52 -11.53
N GLY A 118 -2.56 11.43 -10.22
CA GLY A 118 -3.77 10.84 -9.66
C GLY A 118 -3.50 9.75 -8.62
N GLY A 119 -4.50 8.91 -8.37
CA GLY A 119 -4.45 7.82 -7.39
C GLY A 119 -5.47 7.97 -6.27
N SER A 120 -5.74 6.88 -5.54
CA SER A 120 -6.72 6.87 -4.46
C SER A 120 -6.27 7.67 -3.23
N GLY A 121 -4.97 7.67 -2.92
CA GLY A 121 -4.39 8.31 -1.74
C GLY A 121 -4.54 7.50 -0.44
N ILE A 122 -4.95 6.24 -0.53
CA ILE A 122 -5.08 5.35 0.64
C ILE A 122 -3.73 5.09 1.32
N ASP A 123 -2.64 5.15 0.57
CA ASP A 123 -1.26 5.05 1.06
C ASP A 123 -0.87 6.25 1.92
N VAL A 124 -1.22 7.46 1.50
CA VAL A 124 -1.01 8.69 2.27
C VAL A 124 -1.82 8.66 3.57
N ALA A 125 -3.10 8.30 3.49
CA ALA A 125 -3.96 8.20 4.67
C ALA A 125 -3.43 7.16 5.66
N THR A 126 -2.99 5.99 5.19
CA THR A 126 -2.44 4.94 6.05
C THR A 126 -1.09 5.33 6.64
N SER A 127 -0.20 5.97 5.87
CA SER A 127 1.08 6.47 6.40
C SER A 127 0.88 7.55 7.47
N ALA A 128 -0.14 8.40 7.33
CA ALA A 128 -0.46 9.41 8.33
C ALA A 128 -1.09 8.81 9.60
N LEU A 129 -2.12 7.98 9.44
CA LEU A 129 -2.94 7.49 10.55
C LEU A 129 -2.40 6.23 11.23
N GLY A 130 -1.57 5.44 10.53
CA GLY A 130 -1.06 4.17 11.04
C GLY A 130 -2.11 3.05 11.09
N SER A 131 -1.81 2.00 11.85
CA SER A 131 -2.65 0.81 12.07
C SER A 131 -2.94 0.03 10.76
N THR A 132 -3.84 -0.94 10.83
CA THR A 132 -4.50 -1.52 9.66
C THR A 132 -5.84 -0.84 9.49
N ARG A 133 -6.14 -0.39 8.27
CA ARG A 133 -7.31 0.44 7.98
C ARG A 133 -8.11 -0.10 6.82
N VAL A 134 -9.43 0.04 6.91
CA VAL A 134 -10.30 0.03 5.73
C VAL A 134 -10.36 1.45 5.20
N CYS A 135 -10.01 1.63 3.93
CA CYS A 135 -10.05 2.90 3.23
C CYS A 135 -11.03 2.81 2.05
N TRP A 136 -11.72 3.91 1.75
CA TRP A 136 -12.58 4.02 0.56
C TRP A 136 -12.66 5.48 0.11
N LEU A 137 -13.14 5.71 -1.10
CA LEU A 137 -13.40 7.05 -1.62
C LEU A 137 -14.88 7.39 -1.47
N ASP A 138 -15.19 8.59 -0.97
CA ASP A 138 -16.55 9.11 -1.01
C ASP A 138 -16.94 9.63 -2.41
N ASN A 139 -18.14 10.18 -2.54
CA ASN A 139 -18.65 10.71 -3.81
C ASN A 139 -17.86 11.91 -4.33
N THR A 140 -17.07 12.57 -3.51
CA THR A 140 -16.21 13.70 -3.89
C THR A 140 -14.78 13.27 -4.23
N GLY A 141 -14.45 11.98 -4.07
CA GLY A 141 -13.09 11.45 -4.20
C GLY A 141 -12.22 11.70 -2.98
N LYS A 142 -12.81 12.08 -1.85
CA LYS A 142 -12.12 12.20 -0.56
C LYS A 142 -11.86 10.81 0.01
N VAL A 143 -10.65 10.58 0.50
CA VAL A 143 -10.31 9.34 1.22
C VAL A 143 -10.94 9.37 2.59
N LEU A 144 -11.73 8.35 2.88
CA LEU A 144 -12.26 8.04 4.21
C LEU A 144 -11.60 6.75 4.70
N SER A 145 -11.45 6.62 6.01
CA SER A 145 -10.89 5.40 6.59
C SER A 145 -11.36 5.17 8.02
N ARG A 146 -11.36 3.90 8.40
CA ARG A 146 -11.50 3.49 9.81
C ARG A 146 -10.48 2.41 10.12
N GLU A 147 -10.13 2.26 11.37
CA GLU A 147 -9.29 1.14 11.82
C GLU A 147 -10.01 -0.19 11.66
N LEU A 148 -9.25 -1.23 11.33
CA LEU A 148 -9.72 -2.60 11.16
C LEU A 148 -8.86 -3.55 11.99
N ALA A 149 -9.49 -4.27 12.90
CA ALA A 149 -8.87 -5.44 13.51
C ALA A 149 -8.92 -6.61 12.52
N LEU A 150 -7.76 -7.16 12.19
CA LEU A 150 -7.67 -8.37 11.37
C LEU A 150 -8.13 -9.61 12.17
N PRO A 151 -8.58 -10.69 11.51
CA PRO A 151 -8.97 -11.93 12.19
C PRO A 151 -7.87 -12.43 13.13
N ALA A 152 -8.24 -12.85 14.32
CA ALA A 152 -7.30 -13.44 15.27
C ALA A 152 -6.62 -14.67 14.67
N GLY A 153 -5.30 -14.79 14.82
CA GLY A 153 -4.50 -15.88 14.23
C GLY A 153 -4.18 -15.71 12.75
N LEU A 154 -4.63 -14.63 12.10
CA LEU A 154 -4.18 -14.30 10.74
C LEU A 154 -2.70 -13.92 10.77
N HIS A 155 -1.92 -14.54 9.89
CA HIS A 155 -0.52 -14.23 9.65
C HIS A 155 -0.32 -13.66 8.26
N ILE A 156 0.62 -12.71 8.13
CA ILE A 156 0.97 -12.05 6.87
C ILE A 156 2.48 -11.99 6.78
N ASP A 157 3.05 -12.80 5.90
CA ASP A 157 4.45 -12.63 5.49
C ASP A 157 4.51 -11.73 4.25
N VAL A 158 5.44 -10.79 4.26
CA VAL A 158 5.66 -9.83 3.16
C VAL A 158 6.97 -10.15 2.49
N TYR A 159 6.96 -10.26 1.17
CA TYR A 159 8.13 -10.57 0.36
C TYR A 159 8.38 -9.50 -0.68
N SER A 160 9.65 -9.22 -0.97
CA SER A 160 10.05 -8.45 -2.15
C SER A 160 10.59 -9.38 -3.22
N SER A 161 10.27 -9.10 -4.48
CA SER A 161 10.88 -9.76 -5.63
C SER A 161 11.97 -8.89 -6.26
N SER A 162 12.65 -9.43 -7.27
CA SER A 162 13.58 -8.66 -8.10
C SER A 162 12.88 -7.78 -9.15
N THR A 163 11.58 -7.98 -9.37
CA THR A 163 10.78 -7.24 -10.37
C THR A 163 10.50 -5.83 -9.88
N ALA A 164 10.61 -4.85 -10.77
CA ALA A 164 10.17 -3.48 -10.51
C ALA A 164 8.87 -3.21 -11.27
N ALA A 165 7.85 -2.72 -10.58
CA ALA A 165 6.57 -2.36 -11.17
C ALA A 165 6.36 -0.85 -11.18
N SER A 166 5.79 -0.33 -12.28
CA SER A 166 5.35 1.06 -12.40
C SER A 166 3.84 1.15 -12.16
N THR A 167 3.45 1.68 -11.02
CA THR A 167 2.02 1.90 -10.70
C THR A 167 1.35 2.81 -11.73
N SER A 168 2.04 3.85 -12.21
CA SER A 168 1.49 4.79 -13.20
C SER A 168 1.20 4.11 -14.53
N ASP A 169 2.09 3.23 -15.01
CA ASP A 169 1.90 2.51 -16.27
C ASP A 169 0.74 1.51 -16.17
N MET A 170 0.64 0.80 -15.04
CA MET A 170 -0.48 -0.12 -14.81
C MET A 170 -1.82 0.60 -14.78
N LEU A 171 -1.90 1.73 -14.09
CA LEU A 171 -3.11 2.58 -14.06
C LEU A 171 -3.45 3.15 -15.44
N ALA A 172 -2.45 3.53 -16.24
CA ALA A 172 -2.67 4.03 -17.59
C ALA A 172 -3.29 2.94 -18.50
N ARG A 173 -2.73 1.71 -18.49
CA ARG A 173 -3.25 0.56 -19.24
C ARG A 173 -4.67 0.19 -18.80
N MET A 174 -4.93 0.16 -17.49
CA MET A 174 -6.27 -0.09 -16.96
C MET A 174 -7.30 0.95 -17.44
N ARG A 175 -6.93 2.26 -17.47
CA ARG A 175 -7.81 3.32 -17.99
C ARG A 175 -8.11 3.15 -19.48
N VAL A 176 -7.16 2.66 -20.26
CA VAL A 176 -7.40 2.33 -21.68
C VAL A 176 -8.42 1.19 -21.78
N PHE A 177 -8.24 0.11 -21.03
CA PHE A 177 -9.19 -1.01 -21.00
C PHE A 177 -10.59 -0.55 -20.57
N ALA A 178 -10.71 0.22 -19.47
CA ALA A 178 -11.99 0.72 -18.98
C ALA A 178 -12.77 1.54 -20.03
N ARG A 179 -12.07 2.26 -20.93
CA ARG A 179 -12.70 3.02 -22.03
C ARG A 179 -13.08 2.15 -23.22
N SER A 180 -12.24 1.15 -23.56
CA SER A 180 -12.44 0.28 -24.73
C SER A 180 -13.48 -0.82 -24.49
N ASN A 181 -13.65 -1.27 -23.25
CA ASN A 181 -14.60 -2.31 -22.84
C ASN A 181 -15.18 -2.00 -21.44
N PRO A 182 -16.10 -1.02 -21.33
CA PRO A 182 -16.63 -0.59 -20.04
C PRO A 182 -17.41 -1.68 -19.31
N ASP A 183 -18.16 -2.55 -20.01
CA ASP A 183 -18.93 -3.64 -19.41
C ASP A 183 -18.00 -4.73 -18.84
N GLY A 184 -16.98 -5.12 -19.59
CA GLY A 184 -15.96 -6.06 -19.14
C GLY A 184 -15.20 -5.53 -17.92
N TYR A 185 -14.82 -4.25 -17.95
CA TYR A 185 -14.21 -3.59 -16.82
C TYR A 185 -15.13 -3.60 -15.58
N ALA A 186 -16.39 -3.18 -15.74
CA ALA A 186 -17.35 -3.14 -14.64
C ALA A 186 -17.56 -4.52 -14.00
N GLY A 187 -17.65 -5.59 -14.81
CA GLY A 187 -17.76 -6.96 -14.33
C GLY A 187 -16.57 -7.40 -13.47
N ILE A 188 -15.34 -7.11 -13.91
CA ILE A 188 -14.13 -7.44 -13.15
C ILE A 188 -14.07 -6.61 -11.85
N ILE A 189 -14.38 -5.32 -11.92
CA ILE A 189 -14.42 -4.47 -10.73
C ILE A 189 -15.47 -4.93 -9.73
N ALA A 190 -16.62 -5.42 -10.18
CA ALA A 190 -17.64 -6.00 -9.31
C ALA A 190 -17.10 -7.22 -8.55
N THR A 191 -16.40 -8.12 -9.23
CA THR A 191 -15.72 -9.27 -8.61
C THR A 191 -14.70 -8.86 -7.57
N LEU A 192 -13.83 -7.90 -7.90
CA LEU A 192 -12.83 -7.36 -6.97
C LEU A 192 -13.47 -6.65 -5.77
N THR A 193 -14.58 -5.95 -6.01
CA THR A 193 -15.36 -5.28 -4.95
C THR A 193 -15.97 -6.27 -3.97
N ASP A 194 -16.55 -7.36 -4.48
CA ASP A 194 -17.10 -8.42 -3.64
C ASP A 194 -16.01 -9.09 -2.79
N ALA A 195 -14.90 -9.46 -3.41
CA ALA A 195 -13.75 -10.03 -2.71
C ALA A 195 -13.23 -9.08 -1.61
N ALA A 196 -13.11 -7.78 -1.90
CA ALA A 196 -12.69 -6.79 -0.92
C ALA A 196 -13.67 -6.65 0.25
N ARG A 197 -14.97 -6.65 -0.01
CA ARG A 197 -16.01 -6.63 1.03
C ARG A 197 -15.97 -7.88 1.91
N ARG A 198 -15.75 -9.06 1.32
CA ARG A 198 -15.59 -10.31 2.08
C ARG A 198 -14.34 -10.29 2.95
N ALA A 199 -13.23 -9.75 2.45
CA ALA A 199 -12.01 -9.56 3.25
C ALA A 199 -12.25 -8.63 4.45
N VAL A 200 -12.96 -7.50 4.26
CA VAL A 200 -13.31 -6.57 5.35
C VAL A 200 -14.18 -7.20 6.42
N ASN A 201 -15.07 -8.11 6.04
CA ASN A 201 -16.03 -8.77 6.94
C ASN A 201 -15.52 -10.14 7.46
N ALA A 202 -14.31 -10.55 7.09
CA ALA A 202 -13.76 -11.83 7.53
C ALA A 202 -13.50 -11.81 9.05
N THR A 203 -13.96 -12.84 9.73
CA THR A 203 -13.77 -13.06 11.18
C THR A 203 -12.79 -14.19 11.49
N ARG A 204 -12.42 -14.98 10.48
CA ARG A 204 -11.47 -16.10 10.56
C ARG A 204 -10.40 -15.98 9.49
N PRO A 205 -9.13 -16.41 9.79
CA PRO A 205 -8.02 -16.37 8.83
C PRO A 205 -8.37 -16.98 7.47
N GLN A 206 -9.06 -18.12 7.47
CA GLN A 206 -9.46 -18.82 6.25
C GLN A 206 -10.39 -17.97 5.37
N GLN A 207 -11.38 -17.29 5.94
CA GLN A 207 -12.30 -16.42 5.19
C GLN A 207 -11.55 -15.24 4.55
N PHE A 208 -10.55 -14.71 5.25
CA PHE A 208 -9.71 -13.63 4.74
C PHE A 208 -8.86 -14.13 3.56
N ALA A 209 -8.19 -15.28 3.73
CA ALA A 209 -7.39 -15.90 2.67
C ALA A 209 -8.25 -16.26 1.45
N ASP A 210 -9.46 -16.82 1.64
CA ASP A 210 -10.42 -17.12 0.56
C ASP A 210 -10.76 -15.86 -0.25
N ALA A 211 -11.08 -14.76 0.43
CA ALA A 211 -11.37 -13.50 -0.23
C ALA A 211 -10.17 -12.95 -1.03
N LEU A 212 -8.94 -13.10 -0.52
CA LEU A 212 -7.75 -12.70 -1.26
C LEU A 212 -7.47 -13.60 -2.46
N ARG A 213 -7.76 -14.90 -2.39
CA ARG A 213 -7.63 -15.81 -3.54
C ARG A 213 -8.57 -15.40 -4.68
N ASP A 214 -9.82 -15.08 -4.37
CA ASP A 214 -10.76 -14.59 -5.38
C ASP A 214 -10.35 -13.23 -5.93
N GLN A 215 -9.73 -12.38 -5.10
CA GLN A 215 -9.12 -11.14 -5.57
C GLN A 215 -7.98 -11.39 -6.57
N VAL A 216 -7.13 -12.41 -6.36
CA VAL A 216 -6.06 -12.77 -7.30
C VAL A 216 -6.65 -13.17 -8.66
N ILE A 217 -7.75 -13.90 -8.68
CA ILE A 217 -8.45 -14.26 -9.93
C ILE A 217 -8.94 -12.99 -10.65
N GLY A 218 -9.58 -12.08 -9.94
CA GLY A 218 -10.05 -10.82 -10.51
C GLY A 218 -8.90 -9.92 -11.00
N LEU A 219 -7.80 -9.83 -10.23
CA LEU A 219 -6.60 -9.07 -10.62
C LEU A 219 -5.90 -9.69 -11.85
N SER A 220 -5.88 -11.03 -11.96
CA SER A 220 -5.36 -11.74 -13.12
C SER A 220 -6.17 -11.40 -14.37
N SER A 221 -7.51 -11.51 -14.27
CA SER A 221 -8.41 -11.12 -15.37
C SER A 221 -8.24 -9.65 -15.76
N LEU A 222 -8.12 -8.73 -14.79
CA LEU A 222 -7.86 -7.31 -15.07
C LEU A 222 -6.55 -7.13 -15.82
N GLY A 223 -5.50 -7.83 -15.41
CA GLY A 223 -4.19 -7.78 -16.04
C GLY A 223 -4.22 -8.28 -17.49
N ASP A 224 -4.91 -9.39 -17.75
CA ASP A 224 -5.04 -9.98 -19.08
C ASP A 224 -5.76 -9.03 -20.06
N TRP A 225 -6.90 -8.47 -19.63
CA TRP A 225 -7.67 -7.53 -20.44
C TRP A 225 -6.97 -6.16 -20.64
N ALA A 226 -6.27 -5.69 -19.62
CA ALA A 226 -5.53 -4.43 -19.70
C ALA A 226 -4.14 -4.57 -20.35
N ALA A 227 -3.73 -5.78 -20.76
CA ALA A 227 -2.37 -6.11 -21.18
C ALA A 227 -1.29 -5.61 -20.20
N ALA A 228 -1.57 -5.74 -18.89
CA ALA A 228 -0.73 -5.28 -17.80
C ALA A 228 -0.33 -6.46 -16.89
N PRO A 229 0.95 -6.60 -16.50
CA PRO A 229 1.41 -7.72 -15.69
C PRO A 229 1.02 -7.52 -14.20
N ILE A 230 -0.28 -7.30 -13.90
CA ILE A 230 -0.79 -7.07 -12.54
C ILE A 230 -0.48 -8.28 -11.66
N VAL A 231 -0.83 -9.48 -12.12
CA VAL A 231 -0.42 -10.75 -11.53
C VAL A 231 0.44 -11.49 -12.56
N PRO A 232 1.78 -11.42 -12.46
CA PRO A 232 2.67 -12.14 -13.38
C PRO A 232 2.43 -13.64 -13.33
N GLU A 233 2.74 -14.37 -14.42
CA GLU A 233 2.48 -15.81 -14.53
C GLU A 233 3.05 -16.63 -13.38
N TRP A 234 4.32 -16.38 -13.04
CA TRP A 234 4.98 -17.06 -11.92
C TRP A 234 4.22 -16.88 -10.59
N LEU A 235 3.57 -15.72 -10.40
CA LEU A 235 2.79 -15.43 -9.19
C LEU A 235 1.43 -16.12 -9.23
N ARG A 236 0.80 -16.25 -10.40
CA ARG A 236 -0.43 -17.04 -10.60
C ARG A 236 -0.21 -18.52 -10.30
N GLU A 237 0.88 -19.09 -10.81
CA GLU A 237 1.28 -20.47 -10.52
C GLU A 237 1.51 -20.69 -9.02
N MET A 238 2.22 -19.78 -8.38
CA MET A 238 2.47 -19.84 -6.94
C MET A 238 1.19 -19.73 -6.12
N ALA A 239 0.28 -18.81 -6.48
CA ALA A 239 -1.01 -18.66 -5.84
C ALA A 239 -1.87 -19.93 -5.97
N GLY A 240 -1.85 -20.57 -7.16
CA GLY A 240 -2.54 -21.85 -7.40
C GLY A 240 -1.99 -22.98 -6.54
N ARG A 241 -0.66 -23.06 -6.38
CA ARG A 241 0.01 -24.07 -5.53
C ARG A 241 -0.26 -23.86 -4.04
N ALA A 242 -0.41 -22.63 -3.59
CA ALA A 242 -0.66 -22.29 -2.18
C ALA A 242 -2.13 -22.53 -1.76
N HIS A 243 -3.04 -22.59 -2.71
CA HIS A 243 -4.48 -22.74 -2.45
C HIS A 243 -4.85 -24.00 -1.62
N PRO A 244 -4.37 -25.21 -1.91
CA PRO A 244 -4.67 -26.40 -1.11
C PRO A 244 -4.26 -26.29 0.35
N ASP A 245 -3.24 -25.49 0.66
CA ASP A 245 -2.71 -25.28 2.01
C ASP A 245 -3.46 -24.17 2.77
N GLY A 246 -4.57 -23.67 2.20
CA GLY A 246 -5.38 -22.62 2.83
C GLY A 246 -4.77 -21.22 2.79
N LEU A 247 -3.71 -21.01 2.00
CA LEU A 247 -3.00 -19.74 1.88
C LEU A 247 -3.51 -18.91 0.70
N ALA A 248 -3.37 -17.60 0.82
CA ALA A 248 -3.43 -16.68 -0.31
C ALA A 248 -2.04 -16.11 -0.58
N VAL A 249 -1.54 -16.28 -1.80
CA VAL A 249 -0.34 -15.61 -2.29
C VAL A 249 -0.78 -14.58 -3.32
N THR A 250 -0.57 -13.29 -3.02
CA THR A 250 -1.19 -12.18 -3.77
C THR A 250 -0.21 -11.01 -3.92
N PRO A 251 -0.27 -10.23 -5.01
CA PRO A 251 0.47 -8.98 -5.08
C PRO A 251 -0.09 -7.94 -4.11
N SER A 252 0.74 -7.00 -3.66
CA SER A 252 0.32 -5.84 -2.88
C SER A 252 0.17 -4.61 -3.80
N GLY A 253 -0.99 -3.94 -3.73
CA GLY A 253 -1.23 -2.70 -4.47
C GLY A 253 -1.43 -2.89 -5.97
N ALA A 254 -0.73 -2.10 -6.80
CA ALA A 254 -0.91 -2.12 -8.25
C ALA A 254 -0.46 -3.43 -8.92
N GLY A 255 0.23 -4.30 -8.20
CA GLY A 255 0.74 -5.55 -8.77
C GLY A 255 2.11 -5.38 -9.43
N GLY A 256 2.38 -6.25 -10.43
CA GLY A 256 3.70 -6.34 -11.07
C GLY A 256 4.71 -7.15 -10.29
N GLY A 257 4.35 -7.63 -9.11
CA GLY A 257 5.12 -8.59 -8.32
C GLY A 257 6.28 -7.99 -7.50
N ASP A 258 6.39 -6.66 -7.36
CA ASP A 258 7.45 -6.05 -6.53
C ASP A 258 7.28 -6.38 -5.04
N ILE A 259 6.04 -6.39 -4.53
CA ILE A 259 5.67 -6.91 -3.22
C ILE A 259 4.65 -8.02 -3.35
N VAL A 260 4.92 -9.12 -2.69
CA VAL A 260 4.05 -10.31 -2.61
C VAL A 260 3.72 -10.58 -1.16
N LEU A 261 2.47 -10.89 -0.91
CA LEU A 261 1.96 -11.27 0.41
C LEU A 261 1.67 -12.78 0.41
N CYS A 262 2.07 -13.46 1.48
CA CYS A 262 1.61 -14.80 1.82
C CYS A 262 0.75 -14.67 3.09
N VAL A 263 -0.53 -15.04 2.99
CA VAL A 263 -1.54 -14.74 4.00
C VAL A 263 -2.35 -15.99 4.33
N GLY A 264 -2.46 -16.28 5.63
CA GLY A 264 -3.21 -17.42 6.13
C GLY A 264 -2.97 -17.69 7.61
N ALA A 265 -3.04 -18.95 8.04
CA ALA A 265 -2.64 -19.36 9.38
C ALA A 265 -1.10 -19.33 9.52
N ALA A 266 -0.61 -19.09 10.73
CA ALA A 266 0.82 -18.85 10.97
C ALA A 266 1.69 -20.07 10.59
N ASP A 267 1.27 -21.27 10.96
CA ASP A 267 1.95 -22.54 10.65
C ASP A 267 2.01 -22.82 9.14
N ALA A 268 0.93 -22.56 8.43
CA ALA A 268 0.87 -22.69 6.98
C ALA A 268 1.80 -21.66 6.28
N CYS A 269 1.81 -20.40 6.71
CA CYS A 269 2.74 -19.41 6.19
C CYS A 269 4.19 -19.80 6.45
N GLU A 270 4.50 -20.32 7.64
CA GLU A 270 5.86 -20.79 7.99
C GLU A 270 6.30 -21.96 7.10
N ALA A 271 5.45 -22.95 6.88
CA ALA A 271 5.72 -24.07 5.99
C ALA A 271 6.01 -23.63 4.54
N TRP A 272 5.44 -22.51 4.11
CA TRP A 272 5.61 -21.96 2.75
C TRP A 272 6.86 -21.09 2.56
N ARG A 273 7.57 -20.70 3.61
CA ARG A 273 8.77 -19.82 3.53
C ARG A 273 9.85 -20.38 2.62
N THR A 274 10.05 -21.69 2.64
CA THR A 274 11.06 -22.35 1.77
C THR A 274 10.67 -22.21 0.30
N GLN A 275 9.42 -22.46 -0.06
CA GLN A 275 8.91 -22.33 -1.43
C GLN A 275 9.03 -20.89 -1.93
N MET A 276 8.69 -19.90 -1.09
CA MET A 276 8.82 -18.49 -1.43
C MET A 276 10.28 -18.10 -1.69
N THR A 277 11.20 -18.58 -0.84
CA THR A 277 12.65 -18.33 -1.01
C THR A 277 13.21 -19.02 -2.26
N GLN A 278 12.81 -20.27 -2.53
CA GLN A 278 13.21 -21.00 -3.76
C GLN A 278 12.71 -20.31 -5.04
N ALA A 279 11.59 -19.59 -4.97
CA ALA A 279 11.09 -18.76 -6.06
C ALA A 279 11.85 -17.42 -6.20
N GLY A 280 12.92 -17.19 -5.44
CA GLY A 280 13.72 -15.97 -5.51
C GLY A 280 13.14 -14.78 -4.75
N LEU A 281 12.13 -15.00 -3.90
CA LEU A 281 11.53 -13.95 -3.08
C LEU A 281 12.30 -13.76 -1.78
N ILE A 282 12.46 -12.50 -1.39
CA ILE A 282 13.16 -12.14 -0.15
C ILE A 282 12.10 -11.71 0.88
N ARG A 283 11.99 -12.48 1.98
CA ARG A 283 11.11 -12.12 3.08
C ARG A 283 11.58 -10.82 3.74
N LEU A 284 10.66 -9.91 3.92
CA LEU A 284 10.93 -8.65 4.61
C LEU A 284 10.57 -8.81 6.09
N GLU A 285 11.57 -8.69 6.95
CA GLU A 285 11.34 -8.63 8.39
C GLU A 285 10.68 -7.29 8.72
N LEU A 286 9.36 -7.30 8.87
CA LEU A 286 8.54 -6.16 9.23
C LEU A 286 7.23 -6.61 9.91
N ARG A 287 6.59 -5.68 10.62
CA ARG A 287 5.29 -5.89 11.26
C ARG A 287 4.26 -4.97 10.61
N THR A 288 3.06 -5.49 10.45
CA THR A 288 1.88 -4.73 10.03
C THR A 288 1.19 -4.06 11.23
N GLY A 289 0.34 -3.07 10.97
CA GLY A 289 -0.35 -2.33 12.04
C GLY A 289 0.52 -1.31 12.77
N ALA A 290 1.57 -0.83 12.11
CA ALA A 290 2.51 0.11 12.71
C ALA A 290 1.88 1.48 13.03
N LYS A 291 2.50 2.20 13.97
CA LYS A 291 2.12 3.57 14.36
C LYS A 291 2.22 4.51 13.15
N GLY A 292 1.28 5.43 13.03
CA GLY A 292 1.24 6.47 12.01
C GLY A 292 2.38 7.49 12.15
N VAL A 293 2.22 8.62 11.48
CA VAL A 293 3.19 9.71 11.58
C VAL A 293 3.31 10.21 13.03
N HIS A 294 4.53 10.37 13.50
CA HIS A 294 4.79 10.85 14.85
C HIS A 294 6.16 11.52 14.99
N LYS A 295 6.27 12.37 16.02
CA LYS A 295 7.51 13.04 16.42
C LYS A 295 8.47 12.03 17.03
N LEU A 296 9.75 12.21 16.76
CA LEU A 296 10.83 11.55 17.50
C LEU A 296 11.32 12.49 18.61
N ASP A 297 11.48 11.94 19.80
CA ASP A 297 12.05 12.62 20.97
C ASP A 297 13.52 12.90 20.76
#